data_85956c5e394fb5c3b67c9fd83d904b79
#
_entry.id   85956c5e394fb5c3b67c9fd83d904b79
#
_cell.length_a   1.000
_cell.length_b   1.000
_cell.length_c   1.000
_cell.angle_alpha   90.00
_cell.angle_beta   90.00
_cell.angle_gamma   90.00
#
_symmetry.space_group_name_H-M   'P 1'
#
loop_
_entity.id
_entity.type
_entity.pdbx_description
1 polymer ?
#
loop_
_entity_poly.entity_id
_entity_poly.type
_entity_poly.pdbx_seq_one_letter_code
_entity_poly.pdbx_strand_id
1 'polypeptide(L)'
;QYGMDTDDSGRYSAMFKPFHLIGLELNISILSAALRQQPTGAPVCFNADVVAVTKRDLNEGETLDGEGGYTVWGKLMPAAASVSSQALPIGLASNVTLTTAIKQGQIITMKDINAETSAQAWQVRDKMLAQFTPGGKS
;
A
#
# COMPACT_ATOMS: atom_id res chain seq x y z
N GLN A 1 -10.10 10.28 -22.57
CA GLN A 1 -10.41 11.72 -22.54
C GLN A 1 -11.77 11.87 -21.89
N TYR A 2 -11.76 12.01 -20.57
CA TYR A 2 -13.01 11.98 -19.78
C TYR A 2 -13.37 13.37 -19.21
N GLY A 3 -12.76 14.45 -19.77
CA GLY A 3 -13.07 15.81 -19.36
C GLY A 3 -12.67 16.16 -17.92
N MET A 4 -11.65 15.51 -17.38
CA MET A 4 -11.10 15.86 -16.06
C MET A 4 -10.22 17.10 -16.16
N ASP A 5 -10.35 18.00 -15.20
CA ASP A 5 -9.47 19.14 -15.05
C ASP A 5 -8.05 18.67 -14.65
N THR A 6 -7.06 19.20 -15.33
CA THR A 6 -5.65 18.94 -15.03
C THR A 6 -4.92 20.24 -14.73
N ASP A 7 -3.78 20.14 -14.05
CA ASP A 7 -2.84 21.25 -13.95
C ASP A 7 -2.20 21.58 -15.32
N ASP A 8 -1.48 22.69 -15.40
CA ASP A 8 -0.84 23.15 -16.66
C ASP A 8 0.17 22.14 -17.22
N SER A 9 0.75 21.30 -16.37
CA SER A 9 1.68 20.25 -16.79
C SER A 9 0.99 19.00 -17.36
N GLY A 10 -0.32 18.84 -17.16
CA GLY A 10 -1.09 17.65 -17.50
C GLY A 10 -0.71 16.39 -16.70
N ARG A 11 0.08 16.54 -15.63
CA ARG A 11 0.59 15.42 -14.83
C ARG A 11 -0.26 15.14 -13.60
N TYR A 12 -1.03 16.11 -13.16
CA TYR A 12 -1.90 16.00 -11.99
C TYR A 12 -3.33 16.34 -12.37
N SER A 13 -4.26 15.66 -11.74
CA SER A 13 -5.68 15.84 -11.98
C SER A 13 -6.43 15.67 -10.66
N ALA A 14 -7.54 16.37 -10.51
CA ALA A 14 -8.45 16.21 -9.39
C ALA A 14 -9.87 15.99 -9.90
N MET A 15 -10.61 15.12 -9.23
CA MET A 15 -12.00 14.86 -9.52
C MET A 15 -12.82 14.93 -8.22
N PHE A 16 -13.85 15.75 -8.24
CA PHE A 16 -14.84 15.77 -7.16
C PHE A 16 -16.03 14.91 -7.51
N LYS A 17 -16.31 13.91 -6.67
CA LYS A 17 -17.49 13.06 -6.78
C LYS A 17 -18.41 13.34 -5.60
N PRO A 18 -19.56 14.01 -5.80
CA PRO A 18 -20.42 14.48 -4.72
C PRO A 18 -21.19 13.36 -3.99
N PHE A 19 -21.18 12.15 -4.54
CA PHE A 19 -21.84 10.98 -3.95
C PHE A 19 -21.07 9.71 -4.27
N HIS A 20 -21.31 8.70 -3.46
CA HIS A 20 -20.70 7.38 -3.59
C HIS A 20 -21.79 6.31 -3.51
N LEU A 21 -22.08 5.68 -4.63
CA LEU A 21 -23.12 4.66 -4.76
C LEU A 21 -22.50 3.26 -4.65
N ILE A 22 -22.15 2.88 -3.43
CA ILE A 22 -21.37 1.68 -3.13
C ILE A 22 -21.94 0.43 -3.82
N GLY A 23 -23.28 0.20 -3.73
CA GLY A 23 -23.90 -0.99 -4.32
C GLY A 23 -23.78 -1.03 -5.85
N LEU A 24 -23.88 0.11 -6.53
CA LEU A 24 -23.74 0.16 -7.99
C LEU A 24 -22.28 0.05 -8.43
N GLU A 25 -21.37 0.67 -7.70
CA GLU A 25 -19.94 0.68 -8.02
C GLU A 25 -19.28 -0.68 -7.75
N LEU A 26 -19.56 -1.30 -6.60
CA LEU A 26 -19.05 -2.62 -6.25
C LEU A 26 -19.55 -3.72 -7.18
N ASN A 27 -20.80 -3.62 -7.65
CA ASN A 27 -21.39 -4.59 -8.56
C ASN A 27 -20.63 -4.73 -9.89
N ILE A 28 -19.89 -3.73 -10.33
CA ILE A 28 -19.04 -3.83 -11.52
C ILE A 28 -18.05 -4.98 -11.39
N SER A 29 -17.35 -5.07 -10.25
CA SER A 29 -16.38 -6.14 -9.99
C SER A 29 -17.05 -7.49 -9.76
N ILE A 30 -18.17 -7.52 -9.03
CA ILE A 30 -18.93 -8.75 -8.77
C ILE A 30 -19.48 -9.34 -10.08
N LEU A 31 -20.11 -8.52 -10.92
CA LEU A 31 -20.67 -8.97 -12.18
C LEU A 31 -19.60 -9.32 -13.21
N SER A 32 -18.46 -8.63 -13.21
CA SER A 32 -17.34 -9.00 -14.07
C SER A 32 -16.82 -10.39 -13.73
N ALA A 33 -16.64 -10.69 -12.43
CA ALA A 33 -16.22 -12.01 -11.98
C ALA A 33 -17.30 -13.08 -12.25
N ALA A 34 -18.56 -12.79 -11.92
CA ALA A 34 -19.65 -13.77 -12.01
C ALA A 34 -20.08 -14.08 -13.46
N LEU A 35 -20.22 -13.08 -14.30
CA LEU A 35 -20.77 -13.22 -15.66
C LEU A 35 -19.69 -13.37 -16.73
N ARG A 36 -18.58 -12.65 -16.59
CA ARG A 36 -17.48 -12.67 -17.57
C ARG A 36 -16.33 -13.60 -17.19
N GLN A 37 -16.30 -14.03 -15.94
CA GLN A 37 -15.18 -14.81 -15.38
C GLN A 37 -13.83 -14.10 -15.55
N GLN A 38 -13.84 -12.77 -15.42
CA GLN A 38 -12.69 -11.91 -15.62
C GLN A 38 -12.54 -10.94 -14.43
N PRO A 39 -11.31 -10.59 -14.03
CA PRO A 39 -11.10 -9.51 -13.09
C PRO A 39 -11.51 -8.17 -13.74
N THR A 40 -11.85 -7.18 -12.93
CA THR A 40 -12.12 -5.81 -13.40
C THR A 40 -10.86 -5.17 -13.98
N GLY A 41 -9.71 -5.60 -13.48
CA GLY A 41 -8.38 -5.24 -13.95
C GLY A 41 -7.33 -5.99 -13.12
N ALA A 42 -6.10 -6.00 -13.60
CA ALA A 42 -4.97 -6.58 -12.90
C ALA A 42 -3.75 -5.64 -13.02
N PRO A 43 -2.93 -5.50 -11.97
CA PRO A 43 -1.66 -4.78 -12.06
C PRO A 43 -0.74 -5.47 -13.07
N VAL A 44 -0.03 -4.67 -13.88
CA VAL A 44 0.95 -5.15 -14.86
C VAL A 44 2.38 -4.73 -14.50
N CYS A 45 2.54 -3.87 -13.51
CA CYS A 45 3.83 -3.38 -13.05
C CYS A 45 3.77 -2.97 -11.56
N PHE A 46 4.94 -2.82 -10.95
CA PHE A 46 5.10 -2.37 -9.56
C PHE A 46 5.92 -1.07 -9.54
N ASN A 47 5.25 0.07 -9.66
CA ASN A 47 5.88 1.39 -9.77
C ASN A 47 5.89 2.18 -8.47
N ALA A 48 4.91 1.95 -7.60
CA ALA A 48 4.76 2.67 -6.34
C ALA A 48 4.39 1.71 -5.21
N ASP A 49 4.76 2.08 -4.00
CA ASP A 49 4.48 1.34 -2.77
C ASP A 49 3.97 2.31 -1.71
N VAL A 50 3.17 1.83 -0.78
CA VAL A 50 2.71 2.60 0.36
C VAL A 50 3.35 2.01 1.62
N VAL A 51 4.23 2.79 2.24
CA VAL A 51 5.03 2.34 3.38
C VAL A 51 4.54 2.91 4.71
N ALA A 52 4.76 2.18 5.79
CA ALA A 52 4.38 2.59 7.13
C ALA A 52 5.31 3.67 7.67
N VAL A 53 4.74 4.78 8.12
CA VAL A 53 5.42 5.89 8.79
C VAL A 53 4.80 6.10 10.16
N THR A 54 5.59 6.34 11.17
CA THR A 54 5.11 6.52 12.56
C THR A 54 4.32 7.82 12.71
N LYS A 55 3.15 7.75 13.36
CA LYS A 55 2.31 8.92 13.71
C LYS A 55 2.81 9.65 14.94
N ARG A 56 3.54 8.97 15.81
CA ARG A 56 4.11 9.46 17.07
C ARG A 56 5.41 8.73 17.37
N ASP A 57 6.09 9.11 18.44
CA ASP A 57 7.18 8.28 18.98
C ASP A 57 6.62 6.92 19.42
N LEU A 58 7.26 5.85 19.00
CA LEU A 58 6.94 4.48 19.34
C LEU A 58 8.11 3.85 20.10
N ASN A 59 7.81 3.02 21.07
CA ASN A 59 8.81 2.35 21.90
C ASN A 59 9.13 0.94 21.35
N GLU A 60 10.28 0.42 21.71
CA GLU A 60 10.61 -0.99 21.55
C GLU A 60 9.55 -1.86 22.26
N GLY A 61 9.16 -2.97 21.62
CA GLY A 61 8.13 -3.88 22.12
C GLY A 61 6.70 -3.41 21.82
N GLU A 62 6.49 -2.21 21.26
CA GLU A 62 5.17 -1.72 20.91
C GLU A 62 4.65 -2.44 19.66
N THR A 63 3.38 -2.83 19.69
CA THR A 63 2.72 -3.50 18.56
C THR A 63 2.03 -2.49 17.66
N LEU A 64 2.25 -2.58 16.37
CA LEU A 64 1.61 -1.74 15.36
C LEU A 64 0.17 -2.19 15.14
N ASP A 65 -0.73 -1.22 15.02
CA ASP A 65 -2.17 -1.44 14.82
C ASP A 65 -2.62 -1.33 13.33
N GLY A 66 -1.67 -1.11 12.43
CA GLY A 66 -1.90 -1.13 10.99
C GLY A 66 -2.59 0.10 10.43
N GLU A 67 -3.14 -0.06 9.24
CA GLU A 67 -3.84 1.00 8.52
C GLU A 67 -5.09 1.45 9.29
N GLY A 68 -5.30 2.77 9.35
CA GLY A 68 -6.42 3.37 10.08
C GLY A 68 -6.24 3.47 11.59
N GLY A 69 -5.18 2.87 12.15
CA GLY A 69 -4.87 2.90 13.58
C GLY A 69 -4.18 4.17 14.07
N TYR A 70 -3.58 4.10 15.26
CA TYR A 70 -2.95 5.24 15.95
C TYR A 70 -1.41 5.24 15.85
N THR A 71 -0.81 4.13 15.41
CA THR A 71 0.65 3.98 15.41
C THR A 71 1.28 4.44 14.11
N VAL A 72 0.66 4.11 12.96
CA VAL A 72 1.24 4.35 11.63
C VAL A 72 0.26 4.99 10.66
N TRP A 73 0.81 5.60 9.61
CA TRP A 73 0.10 6.06 8.43
C TRP A 73 0.86 5.65 7.17
N GLY A 74 0.18 5.61 6.03
CA GLY A 74 0.76 5.19 4.75
C GLY A 74 1.36 6.36 3.97
N LYS A 75 2.64 6.27 3.62
CA LYS A 75 3.33 7.21 2.74
C LYS A 75 3.60 6.56 1.39
N LEU A 76 3.13 7.20 0.32
CA LEU A 76 3.44 6.77 -1.04
C LEU A 76 4.90 7.07 -1.38
N MET A 77 5.60 6.11 -1.97
CA MET A 77 6.96 6.29 -2.48
C MET A 77 7.21 5.41 -3.71
N PRO A 78 8.26 5.72 -4.53
CA PRO A 78 8.64 4.84 -5.64
C PRO A 78 8.95 3.42 -5.16
N ALA A 79 8.46 2.41 -5.88
CA ALA A 79 8.65 1.00 -5.51
C ALA A 79 10.13 0.61 -5.36
N ALA A 80 10.99 1.08 -6.26
CA ALA A 80 12.44 0.83 -6.17
C ALA A 80 13.05 1.38 -4.88
N ALA A 81 12.63 2.58 -4.43
CA ALA A 81 13.09 3.16 -3.18
C ALA A 81 12.56 2.41 -1.95
N SER A 82 11.28 1.98 -1.98
CA SER A 82 10.69 1.15 -0.92
C SER A 82 11.47 -0.15 -0.74
N VAL A 83 11.69 -0.88 -1.82
CA VAL A 83 12.38 -2.16 -1.80
C VAL A 83 13.85 -2.00 -1.38
N SER A 84 14.56 -1.02 -1.92
CA SER A 84 15.98 -0.80 -1.57
C SER A 84 16.19 -0.40 -0.10
N SER A 85 15.26 0.35 0.48
CA SER A 85 15.28 0.72 1.89
C SER A 85 14.68 -0.35 2.81
N GLN A 86 14.15 -1.43 2.26
CA GLN A 86 13.42 -2.46 3.01
C GLN A 86 12.27 -1.88 3.85
N ALA A 87 11.59 -0.87 3.34
CA ALA A 87 10.49 -0.23 4.04
C ALA A 87 9.32 -1.21 4.27
N LEU A 88 8.69 -1.13 5.44
CA LEU A 88 7.52 -1.94 5.78
C LEU A 88 6.29 -1.45 5.00
N PRO A 89 5.68 -2.27 4.13
CA PRO A 89 4.41 -1.90 3.51
C PRO A 89 3.31 -1.70 4.56
N ILE A 90 2.49 -0.66 4.41
CA ILE A 90 1.42 -0.35 5.38
C ILE A 90 0.44 -1.52 5.57
N GLY A 91 0.13 -2.23 4.49
CA GLY A 91 -0.75 -3.41 4.53
C GLY A 91 -0.21 -4.60 5.34
N LEU A 92 1.09 -4.60 5.66
CA LEU A 92 1.74 -5.61 6.50
C LEU A 92 2.06 -5.10 7.92
N ALA A 93 1.67 -3.88 8.25
CA ALA A 93 1.99 -3.24 9.53
C ALA A 93 0.99 -3.58 10.67
N SER A 94 0.09 -4.53 10.47
CA SER A 94 -0.87 -4.94 11.50
C SER A 94 -0.35 -6.11 12.32
N ASN A 95 -0.44 -6.02 13.65
CA ASN A 95 0.02 -7.05 14.59
C ASN A 95 1.53 -7.38 14.48
N VAL A 96 2.33 -6.39 14.18
CA VAL A 96 3.79 -6.46 14.08
C VAL A 96 4.39 -5.75 15.27
N THR A 97 5.39 -6.33 15.93
CA THR A 97 6.02 -5.75 17.10
C THR A 97 7.36 -5.08 16.74
N LEU A 98 7.60 -3.88 17.27
CA LEU A 98 8.85 -3.16 17.09
C LEU A 98 9.97 -3.79 17.91
N THR A 99 11.14 -3.92 17.30
CA THR A 99 12.38 -4.38 17.95
C THR A 99 13.27 -3.24 18.43
N THR A 100 12.89 -2.00 18.11
CA THR A 100 13.60 -0.78 18.49
C THR A 100 12.64 0.40 18.60
N ALA A 101 13.01 1.41 19.38
CA ALA A 101 12.23 2.65 19.46
C ALA A 101 12.39 3.48 18.17
N ILE A 102 11.28 4.04 17.67
CA ILE A 102 11.25 4.82 16.42
C ILE A 102 10.59 6.17 16.68
N LYS A 103 11.21 7.24 16.20
CA LYS A 103 10.69 8.60 16.34
C LYS A 103 9.55 8.89 15.36
N GLN A 104 8.69 9.83 15.72
CA GLN A 104 7.60 10.32 14.88
C GLN A 104 8.10 10.73 13.49
N GLY A 105 7.33 10.38 12.46
CA GLY A 105 7.61 10.73 11.07
C GLY A 105 8.69 9.87 10.39
N GLN A 106 9.21 8.85 11.06
CA GLN A 106 10.19 7.92 10.48
C GLN A 106 9.50 6.77 9.75
N ILE A 107 10.11 6.35 8.63
CA ILE A 107 9.70 5.15 7.91
C ILE A 107 10.14 3.94 8.73
N ILE A 108 9.23 2.99 8.94
CA ILE A 108 9.53 1.71 9.55
C ILE A 108 10.11 0.77 8.49
N THR A 109 11.17 0.06 8.84
CA THR A 109 11.80 -0.91 7.95
C THR A 109 11.67 -2.34 8.49
N MET A 110 11.97 -3.32 7.64
CA MET A 110 11.95 -4.74 8.01
C MET A 110 12.92 -5.09 9.15
N LYS A 111 13.94 -4.25 9.38
CA LYS A 111 14.92 -4.43 10.49
C LYS A 111 14.37 -4.00 11.83
N ASP A 112 13.36 -3.15 11.82
CA ASP A 112 12.79 -2.53 13.02
C ASP A 112 11.68 -3.36 13.63
N ILE A 113 11.33 -4.51 13.01
CA ILE A 113 10.16 -5.30 13.38
C ILE A 113 10.49 -6.76 13.64
N ASN A 114 9.66 -7.37 14.49
CA ASN A 114 9.49 -8.82 14.59
C ASN A 114 8.08 -9.17 14.09
N ALA A 115 8.00 -9.93 13.00
CA ALA A 115 6.76 -10.32 12.36
C ALA A 115 6.75 -11.82 12.04
N GLU A 116 5.58 -12.43 12.17
CA GLU A 116 5.36 -13.78 11.66
C GLU A 116 5.15 -13.75 10.15
N THR A 117 6.22 -13.95 9.39
CA THR A 117 6.22 -13.86 7.92
C THR A 117 5.59 -15.07 7.23
N SER A 118 5.16 -16.10 7.98
CA SER A 118 4.45 -17.27 7.44
C SER A 118 3.02 -16.96 7.01
N ALA A 119 2.44 -15.83 7.45
CA ALA A 119 1.09 -15.43 7.09
C ALA A 119 0.95 -15.19 5.58
N GLN A 120 -0.23 -15.49 5.02
CA GLN A 120 -0.50 -15.42 3.58
C GLN A 120 -0.15 -14.06 2.95
N ALA A 121 -0.41 -12.96 3.65
CA ALA A 121 -0.14 -11.61 3.14
C ALA A 121 1.36 -11.39 2.85
N TRP A 122 2.25 -11.89 3.72
CA TRP A 122 3.69 -11.85 3.52
C TRP A 122 4.12 -12.70 2.33
N GLN A 123 3.60 -13.93 2.22
CA GLN A 123 3.89 -14.80 1.09
C GLN A 123 3.44 -14.21 -0.26
N VAL A 124 2.29 -13.52 -0.29
CA VAL A 124 1.80 -12.83 -1.49
C VAL A 124 2.71 -11.66 -1.84
N ARG A 125 3.18 -10.90 -0.84
CA ARG A 125 4.17 -9.82 -1.06
C ARG A 125 5.46 -10.36 -1.68
N ASP A 126 5.99 -11.46 -1.18
CA ASP A 126 7.21 -12.08 -1.69
C ASP A 126 7.03 -12.56 -3.13
N LYS A 127 5.91 -13.20 -3.44
CA LYS A 127 5.56 -13.61 -4.82
C LYS A 127 5.46 -12.41 -5.75
N MET A 128 4.84 -11.32 -5.30
CA MET A 128 4.75 -10.08 -6.09
C MET A 128 6.15 -9.50 -6.38
N LEU A 129 7.03 -9.44 -5.38
CA LEU A 129 8.40 -8.96 -5.56
C LEU A 129 9.23 -9.85 -6.49
N ALA A 130 8.98 -11.15 -6.49
CA ALA A 130 9.63 -12.08 -7.42
C ALA A 130 9.11 -11.94 -8.87
N GLN A 131 7.84 -11.55 -9.03
CA GLN A 131 7.19 -11.42 -10.34
C GLN A 131 7.45 -10.06 -11.01
N PHE A 132 7.48 -8.98 -10.24
CA PHE A 132 7.56 -7.62 -10.75
C PHE A 132 8.86 -6.94 -10.33
N THR A 133 9.63 -6.48 -11.31
CA THR A 133 10.79 -5.63 -11.03
C THR A 133 10.32 -4.25 -10.55
N PRO A 134 10.72 -3.79 -9.36
CA PRO A 134 10.31 -2.48 -8.86
C PRO A 134 10.76 -1.34 -9.79
N GLY A 135 9.80 -0.51 -10.24
CA GLY A 135 10.08 0.58 -11.17
C GLY A 135 10.37 0.14 -12.61
N GLY A 136 10.21 -1.14 -12.92
CA GLY A 136 10.34 -1.66 -14.28
C GLY A 136 9.20 -1.17 -15.17
N LYS A 137 9.51 -0.90 -16.43
CA LYS A 137 8.49 -0.67 -17.46
C LYS A 137 7.87 -2.03 -17.83
N SER A 138 6.55 -2.06 -17.94
CA SER A 138 5.81 -3.17 -18.54
C SER A 138 6.15 -3.36 -19.99
#